data_74d95ee39fdd1ccf4d5956ebc488bd96
#
_entry.id   74d95ee39fdd1ccf4d5956ebc488bd96
#
_cell.length_a   1.000
_cell.length_b   1.000
_cell.length_c   1.000
_cell.angle_alpha   90.00
_cell.angle_beta   90.00
_cell.angle_gamma   90.00
#
_symmetry.space_group_name_H-M   'P 1'
#
loop_
_entity.id
_entity.type
_entity.pdbx_description
1 polymer ?
#
loop_
_entity_poly.entity_id
_entity_poly.type
_entity_poly.pdbx_seq_one_letter_code
_entity_poly.pdbx_strand_id
1 'polypeptide(L)'
;MRFLELVEEPVNDGTDEIVRDFVDFAGDRLGLERPPKIKLIRDPKQAAERKSFGGYMPGGGIEINIGNRHIMDVLRTLAHEMVHHKQDVAGQLNDRSGEDGSPEENEANAKAAVIMRLWGKMNPELFQRASILAEQWNKDESKRIYN
;
A
#
# COMPACT_ATOMS: atom_id res chain seq x y z
N MET A 1 12.97 1.32 15.23
CA MET A 1 11.56 0.99 15.58
C MET A 1 10.79 0.67 14.31
N ARG A 2 10.03 -0.38 14.31
CA ARG A 2 9.19 -0.73 13.15
C ARG A 2 7.80 -0.17 13.33
N PHE A 3 7.26 0.42 12.26
CA PHE A 3 5.92 1.03 12.23
C PHE A 3 4.82 0.04 11.81
N LEU A 4 5.18 -1.21 11.51
CA LEU A 4 4.23 -2.19 11.01
C LEU A 4 3.81 -3.17 12.11
N GLU A 5 2.50 -3.31 12.28
CA GLU A 5 1.89 -4.39 13.04
C GLU A 5 0.96 -5.17 12.09
N LEU A 6 1.30 -6.42 11.79
CA LEU A 6 0.48 -7.26 10.94
C LEU A 6 -0.56 -7.98 11.77
N VAL A 7 -1.84 -7.90 11.35
CA VAL A 7 -2.97 -8.56 12.02
C VAL A 7 -3.33 -9.89 11.37
N GLU A 8 -2.75 -10.22 10.20
CA GLU A 8 -2.86 -11.53 9.57
C GLU A 8 -1.56 -12.29 9.72
N GLU A 9 -1.63 -13.63 9.70
CA GLU A 9 -0.43 -14.44 9.72
C GLU A 9 0.40 -14.19 8.45
N PRO A 10 1.72 -13.98 8.59
CA PRO A 10 2.56 -13.72 7.43
C PRO A 10 2.64 -14.95 6.52
N VAL A 11 2.59 -14.72 5.21
CA VAL A 11 2.84 -15.73 4.19
C VAL A 11 4.29 -15.58 3.74
N ASN A 12 4.99 -16.70 3.61
CA ASN A 12 6.42 -16.70 3.31
C ASN A 12 6.68 -16.52 1.81
N ASP A 13 6.24 -15.41 1.24
CA ASP A 13 6.45 -15.04 -0.17
C ASP A 13 7.30 -13.78 -0.34
N GLY A 14 7.81 -13.23 0.76
CA GLY A 14 8.62 -12.01 0.74
C GLY A 14 7.80 -10.72 0.77
N THR A 15 6.50 -10.78 0.57
CA THR A 15 5.64 -9.59 0.55
C THR A 15 5.62 -8.88 1.90
N ASP A 16 5.49 -9.62 2.99
CA ASP A 16 5.43 -9.03 4.33
C ASP A 16 6.69 -8.26 4.67
N GLU A 17 7.85 -8.79 4.28
CA GLU A 17 9.13 -8.13 4.52
C GLU A 17 9.24 -6.83 3.73
N ILE A 18 8.86 -6.85 2.45
CA ILE A 18 8.86 -5.66 1.60
C ILE A 18 7.94 -4.60 2.18
N VAL A 19 6.73 -5.00 2.60
CA VAL A 19 5.75 -4.08 3.19
C VAL A 19 6.31 -3.47 4.49
N ARG A 20 6.95 -4.27 5.34
CA ARG A 20 7.55 -3.76 6.60
C ARG A 20 8.63 -2.73 6.32
N ASP A 21 9.54 -3.03 5.39
CA ASP A 21 10.62 -2.11 5.03
C ASP A 21 10.06 -0.82 4.45
N PHE A 22 9.05 -0.93 3.60
CA PHE A 22 8.39 0.23 3.00
C PHE A 22 7.69 1.08 4.06
N VAL A 23 6.97 0.47 5.00
CA VAL A 23 6.26 1.20 6.06
C VAL A 23 7.24 1.95 6.95
N ASP A 24 8.38 1.33 7.29
CA ASP A 24 9.43 2.01 8.05
C ASP A 24 9.95 3.23 7.29
N PHE A 25 10.22 3.09 6.00
CA PHE A 25 10.69 4.18 5.14
C PHE A 25 9.65 5.30 5.02
N ALA A 26 8.41 4.95 4.67
CA ALA A 26 7.34 5.92 4.47
C ALA A 26 6.96 6.62 5.78
N GLY A 27 6.92 5.86 6.87
CA GLY A 27 6.64 6.42 8.20
C GLY A 27 7.67 7.45 8.62
N ASP A 28 8.94 7.17 8.36
CA ASP A 28 10.02 8.10 8.65
C ASP A 28 9.89 9.36 7.79
N ARG A 29 9.65 9.23 6.50
CA ARG A 29 9.47 10.35 5.59
C ARG A 29 8.26 11.21 5.93
N LEU A 30 7.20 10.61 6.43
CA LEU A 30 5.99 11.33 6.83
C LEU A 30 6.08 11.89 8.25
N GLY A 31 7.09 11.51 9.01
CA GLY A 31 7.22 11.93 10.40
C GLY A 31 6.17 11.31 11.32
N LEU A 32 5.76 10.08 11.04
CA LEU A 32 4.78 9.39 11.85
C LEU A 32 5.37 8.98 13.19
N GLU A 33 4.73 9.40 14.28
CA GLU A 33 5.10 9.01 15.63
C GLU A 33 4.32 7.78 16.08
N ARG A 34 3.10 7.60 15.57
CA ARG A 34 2.24 6.45 15.87
C ARG A 34 2.22 5.51 14.69
N PRO A 35 2.61 4.23 14.89
CA PRO A 35 2.54 3.26 13.80
C PRO A 35 1.09 2.94 13.46
N PRO A 36 0.73 2.85 12.17
CA PRO A 36 -0.59 2.37 11.79
C PRO A 36 -0.67 0.86 11.98
N LYS A 37 -1.89 0.34 12.18
CA LYS A 37 -2.16 -1.09 12.14
C LYS A 37 -2.54 -1.46 10.72
N ILE A 38 -1.82 -2.41 10.13
CA ILE A 38 -2.01 -2.75 8.72
C ILE A 38 -2.50 -4.19 8.60
N LYS A 39 -3.62 -4.34 7.92
CA LYS A 39 -4.19 -5.65 7.57
C LYS A 39 -4.02 -5.86 6.07
N LEU A 40 -3.31 -6.93 5.71
CA LEU A 40 -3.14 -7.34 4.32
C LEU A 40 -4.21 -8.36 3.97
N ILE A 41 -5.01 -8.07 2.94
CA ILE A 41 -6.10 -8.95 2.50
C ILE A 41 -5.62 -9.68 1.25
N ARG A 42 -5.43 -11.00 1.37
CA ARG A 42 -4.92 -11.85 0.30
C ARG A 42 -6.02 -12.56 -0.48
N ASP A 43 -7.19 -12.76 0.14
CA ASP A 43 -8.29 -13.48 -0.48
C ASP A 43 -8.94 -12.61 -1.56
N PRO A 44 -8.94 -13.05 -2.84
CA PRO A 44 -9.56 -12.27 -3.92
C PRO A 44 -11.06 -12.04 -3.71
N LYS A 45 -11.76 -12.94 -3.03
CA LYS A 45 -13.19 -12.77 -2.74
C LYS A 45 -13.44 -11.64 -1.77
N GLN A 46 -12.64 -11.53 -0.71
CA GLN A 46 -12.74 -10.42 0.24
C GLN A 46 -12.40 -9.09 -0.45
N ALA A 47 -11.40 -9.09 -1.32
CA ALA A 47 -11.03 -7.91 -2.10
C ALA A 47 -12.18 -7.44 -2.98
N ALA A 48 -12.83 -8.36 -3.68
CA ALA A 48 -13.97 -8.04 -4.54
C ALA A 48 -15.16 -7.48 -3.75
N GLU A 49 -15.43 -8.02 -2.56
CA GLU A 49 -16.51 -7.55 -1.70
C GLU A 49 -16.29 -6.12 -1.21
N ARG A 50 -15.05 -5.72 -1.00
CA ARG A 50 -14.70 -4.39 -0.48
C ARG A 50 -14.71 -3.31 -1.55
N LYS A 51 -14.69 -3.66 -2.82
CA LYS A 51 -14.76 -2.73 -3.98
C LYS A 51 -13.70 -1.63 -4.00
N SER A 52 -12.60 -1.80 -3.25
CA SER A 52 -11.49 -0.85 -3.24
C SER A 52 -10.18 -1.58 -3.00
N PHE A 53 -9.06 -0.95 -3.39
CA PHE A 53 -7.73 -1.53 -3.22
C PHE A 53 -7.19 -1.33 -1.81
N GLY A 54 -7.75 -0.40 -1.06
CA GLY A 54 -7.34 -0.14 0.29
C GLY A 54 -8.25 0.87 0.97
N GLY A 55 -8.07 1.07 2.25
CA GLY A 55 -8.83 2.04 3.01
C GLY A 55 -8.18 2.36 4.34
N TYR A 56 -8.41 3.57 4.81
CA TYR A 56 -8.00 4.03 6.12
C TYR A 56 -9.23 4.15 7.03
N MET A 57 -9.11 3.60 8.22
CA MET A 57 -10.14 3.73 9.26
C MET A 57 -9.61 4.66 10.36
N PRO A 58 -10.39 5.68 10.77
CA PRO A 58 -10.00 6.54 11.88
C PRO A 58 -9.58 5.75 13.11
N GLY A 59 -8.50 6.18 13.75
CA GLY A 59 -7.89 5.45 14.84
C GLY A 59 -6.63 4.69 14.46
N GLY A 60 -6.23 4.71 13.18
CA GLY A 60 -4.96 4.17 12.73
C GLY A 60 -5.01 2.83 12.03
N GLY A 61 -6.19 2.35 11.61
CA GLY A 61 -6.33 1.09 10.88
C GLY A 61 -6.22 1.28 9.38
N ILE A 62 -5.39 0.45 8.72
CA ILE A 62 -5.24 0.45 7.27
C ILE A 62 -5.50 -0.97 6.77
N GLU A 63 -6.36 -1.12 5.77
CA GLU A 63 -6.57 -2.38 5.07
C GLU A 63 -6.09 -2.24 3.63
N ILE A 64 -5.30 -3.21 3.16
CA ILE A 64 -4.77 -3.21 1.80
C ILE A 64 -5.05 -4.55 1.15
N ASN A 65 -5.69 -4.52 -0.02
CA ASN A 65 -5.90 -5.69 -0.85
C ASN A 65 -4.62 -5.97 -1.64
N ILE A 66 -4.02 -7.13 -1.43
CA ILE A 66 -2.77 -7.51 -2.10
C ILE A 66 -2.94 -8.68 -3.07
N GLY A 67 -4.07 -9.38 -3.00
CA GLY A 67 -4.34 -10.52 -3.90
C GLY A 67 -4.35 -10.10 -5.35
N ASN A 68 -3.57 -10.80 -6.19
CA ASN A 68 -3.48 -10.56 -7.63
C ASN A 68 -3.08 -9.13 -8.01
N ARG A 69 -2.27 -8.49 -7.17
CA ARG A 69 -1.79 -7.13 -7.41
C ARG A 69 -0.27 -7.08 -7.51
N HIS A 70 0.22 -6.18 -8.34
CA HIS A 70 1.65 -5.88 -8.45
C HIS A 70 2.13 -5.21 -7.16
N ILE A 71 3.32 -5.60 -6.67
CA ILE A 71 3.84 -5.07 -5.40
C ILE A 71 3.96 -3.54 -5.41
N MET A 72 4.38 -2.94 -6.52
CA MET A 72 4.52 -1.48 -6.59
C MET A 72 3.17 -0.77 -6.46
N ASP A 73 2.11 -1.38 -6.97
CA ASP A 73 0.76 -0.86 -6.84
C ASP A 73 0.26 -0.96 -5.39
N VAL A 74 0.55 -2.09 -4.74
CA VAL A 74 0.25 -2.29 -3.31
C VAL A 74 0.94 -1.21 -2.46
N LEU A 75 2.22 -0.96 -2.71
CA LEU A 75 2.99 0.04 -1.95
C LEU A 75 2.47 1.46 -2.17
N ARG A 76 2.05 1.80 -3.39
CA ARG A 76 1.45 3.11 -3.66
C ARG A 76 0.16 3.30 -2.89
N THR A 77 -0.72 2.29 -2.90
CA THR A 77 -1.95 2.32 -2.12
C THR A 77 -1.65 2.48 -0.63
N LEU A 78 -0.67 1.74 -0.14
CA LEU A 78 -0.26 1.82 1.27
C LEU A 78 0.25 3.21 1.64
N ALA A 79 1.10 3.81 0.79
CA ALA A 79 1.60 5.17 1.02
C ALA A 79 0.45 6.18 1.09
N HIS A 80 -0.54 6.07 0.20
CA HIS A 80 -1.72 6.92 0.20
C HIS A 80 -2.47 6.83 1.53
N GLU A 81 -2.71 5.61 2.01
CA GLU A 81 -3.42 5.41 3.28
C GLU A 81 -2.59 5.86 4.49
N MET A 82 -1.27 5.76 4.43
CA MET A 82 -0.39 6.26 5.49
C MET A 82 -0.43 7.79 5.60
N VAL A 83 -0.63 8.49 4.49
CA VAL A 83 -0.84 9.94 4.52
C VAL A 83 -2.15 10.27 5.26
N HIS A 84 -3.22 9.51 5.02
CA HIS A 84 -4.46 9.68 5.77
C HIS A 84 -4.28 9.43 7.26
N HIS A 85 -3.43 8.46 7.64
CA HIS A 85 -3.10 8.25 9.05
C HIS A 85 -2.42 9.49 9.65
N LYS A 86 -1.49 10.08 8.93
CA LYS A 86 -0.85 11.33 9.37
C LYS A 86 -1.87 12.45 9.52
N GLN A 87 -2.78 12.59 8.56
CA GLN A 87 -3.85 13.59 8.60
C GLN A 87 -4.77 13.38 9.80
N ASP A 88 -5.10 12.12 10.11
CA ASP A 88 -5.95 11.77 11.25
C ASP A 88 -5.27 12.15 12.57
N VAL A 89 -4.00 11.79 12.74
CA VAL A 89 -3.22 12.12 13.93
C VAL A 89 -3.14 13.65 14.13
N ALA A 90 -3.08 14.41 13.04
CA ALA A 90 -3.05 15.87 13.07
C ALA A 90 -4.43 16.51 13.21
N GLY A 91 -5.51 15.71 13.25
CA GLY A 91 -6.87 16.22 13.39
C GLY A 91 -7.42 16.89 12.14
N GLN A 92 -6.89 16.55 10.96
CA GLN A 92 -7.26 17.17 9.68
C GLN A 92 -8.41 16.49 8.97
N LEU A 93 -8.76 15.26 9.35
CA LEU A 93 -9.81 14.51 8.66
C LEU A 93 -11.21 14.99 9.06
N ASN A 94 -12.11 15.03 8.08
CA ASN A 94 -13.51 15.39 8.26
C ASN A 94 -14.39 14.52 7.36
N ASP A 95 -15.71 14.70 7.40
CA ASP A 95 -16.67 13.87 6.67
C ASP A 95 -16.48 13.91 5.15
N ARG A 96 -15.83 14.95 4.62
CA ARG A 96 -15.59 15.13 3.18
C ARG A 96 -14.19 14.75 2.73
N SER A 97 -13.31 14.36 3.66
CA SER A 97 -11.90 14.06 3.34
C SER A 97 -11.75 12.91 2.35
N GLY A 98 -12.70 11.97 2.33
CA GLY A 98 -12.68 10.85 1.39
C GLY A 98 -13.24 11.15 0.01
N GLU A 99 -13.77 12.35 -0.23
CA GLU A 99 -14.31 12.71 -1.53
C GLU A 99 -13.21 13.00 -2.54
N ASP A 100 -13.44 12.62 -3.81
CA ASP A 100 -12.52 12.92 -4.90
C ASP A 100 -12.33 14.44 -5.00
N GLY A 101 -11.07 14.85 -5.09
CA GLY A 101 -10.72 16.27 -5.18
C GLY A 101 -10.67 17.00 -3.86
N SER A 102 -10.93 16.35 -2.73
CA SER A 102 -10.74 16.99 -1.42
C SER A 102 -9.27 17.33 -1.22
N PRO A 103 -8.96 18.36 -0.39
CA PRO A 103 -7.56 18.68 -0.09
C PRO A 103 -6.78 17.50 0.49
N GLU A 104 -7.43 16.68 1.33
CA GLU A 104 -6.80 15.52 1.96
C GLU A 104 -6.49 14.42 0.95
N GLU A 105 -7.40 14.15 0.01
CA GLU A 105 -7.14 13.19 -1.06
C GLU A 105 -6.05 13.67 -2.01
N ASN A 106 -6.06 14.95 -2.37
CA ASN A 106 -5.02 15.52 -3.21
C ASN A 106 -3.65 15.44 -2.55
N GLU A 107 -3.56 15.74 -1.27
CA GLU A 107 -2.32 15.60 -0.50
C GLU A 107 -1.85 14.16 -0.44
N ALA A 108 -2.77 13.22 -0.19
CA ALA A 108 -2.45 11.80 -0.11
C ALA A 108 -1.87 11.30 -1.42
N ASN A 109 -2.47 11.67 -2.55
CA ASN A 109 -1.99 11.28 -3.87
C ASN A 109 -0.61 11.89 -4.17
N ALA A 110 -0.42 13.18 -3.87
CA ALA A 110 0.83 13.87 -4.15
C ALA A 110 1.98 13.32 -3.30
N LYS A 111 1.76 13.12 -2.01
CA LYS A 111 2.80 12.60 -1.11
C LYS A 111 3.13 11.15 -1.40
N ALA A 112 2.12 10.33 -1.73
CA ALA A 112 2.36 8.94 -2.13
C ALA A 112 3.25 8.87 -3.36
N ALA A 113 3.02 9.73 -4.36
CA ALA A 113 3.84 9.76 -5.56
C ALA A 113 5.31 10.10 -5.25
N VAL A 114 5.55 11.05 -4.36
CA VAL A 114 6.91 11.43 -3.94
C VAL A 114 7.59 10.26 -3.20
N ILE A 115 6.89 9.65 -2.26
CA ILE A 115 7.41 8.51 -1.49
C ILE A 115 7.78 7.36 -2.43
N MET A 116 6.91 7.04 -3.39
CA MET A 116 7.16 5.96 -4.34
C MET A 116 8.38 6.25 -5.23
N ARG A 117 8.54 7.49 -5.65
CA ARG A 117 9.72 7.86 -6.45
C ARG A 117 11.01 7.70 -5.66
N LEU A 118 11.02 8.15 -4.41
CA LEU A 118 12.19 8.02 -3.54
C LEU A 118 12.50 6.55 -3.21
N TRP A 119 11.47 5.78 -2.93
CA TRP A 119 11.61 4.35 -2.66
C TRP A 119 12.19 3.61 -3.87
N GLY A 120 11.68 3.92 -5.07
CA GLY A 120 12.16 3.31 -6.31
C GLY A 120 13.63 3.61 -6.57
N LYS A 121 14.09 4.83 -6.27
CA LYS A 121 15.50 5.20 -6.42
C LYS A 121 16.41 4.46 -5.44
N MET A 122 15.93 4.20 -4.23
CA MET A 122 16.69 3.48 -3.21
C MET A 122 16.65 1.97 -3.39
N ASN A 123 15.67 1.47 -4.14
CA ASN A 123 15.42 0.04 -4.33
C ASN A 123 15.22 -0.31 -5.80
N PRO A 124 16.19 0.02 -6.69
CA PRO A 124 16.02 -0.22 -8.12
C PRO A 124 15.87 -1.70 -8.47
N GLU A 125 16.53 -2.57 -7.72
CA GLU A 125 16.45 -4.01 -7.92
C GLU A 125 15.04 -4.54 -7.67
N LEU A 126 14.40 -4.05 -6.63
CA LEU A 126 13.03 -4.43 -6.30
C LEU A 126 12.07 -4.01 -7.41
N PHE A 127 12.25 -2.83 -7.96
CA PHE A 127 11.44 -2.31 -9.05
C PHE A 127 11.59 -3.19 -10.31
N GLN A 128 12.82 -3.55 -10.67
CA GLN A 128 13.10 -4.40 -11.82
C GLN A 128 12.54 -5.81 -11.62
N ARG A 129 12.75 -6.38 -10.42
CA ARG A 129 12.25 -7.71 -10.08
C ARG A 129 10.73 -7.76 -10.17
N ALA A 130 10.04 -6.74 -9.67
CA ALA A 130 8.59 -6.67 -9.73
C ALA A 130 8.11 -6.62 -11.18
N SER A 131 8.79 -5.86 -12.06
CA SER A 131 8.46 -5.79 -13.48
C SER A 131 8.65 -7.12 -14.18
N ILE A 132 9.74 -7.83 -13.90
CA ILE A 132 10.01 -9.15 -14.48
C ILE A 132 8.93 -10.14 -14.07
N LEU A 133 8.54 -10.17 -12.82
CA LEU A 133 7.48 -11.06 -12.33
C LEU A 133 6.13 -10.75 -12.99
N ALA A 134 5.80 -9.49 -13.18
CA ALA A 134 4.58 -9.09 -13.86
C ALA A 134 4.56 -9.53 -15.31
N GLU A 135 5.67 -9.37 -16.04
CA GLU A 135 5.81 -9.82 -17.43
C GLU A 135 5.66 -11.33 -17.55
N GLN A 136 6.28 -12.08 -16.66
CA GLN A 136 6.21 -13.53 -16.64
C GLN A 136 4.78 -14.00 -16.37
N TRP A 137 4.09 -13.36 -15.43
CA TRP A 137 2.70 -13.68 -15.14
C TRP A 137 1.80 -13.46 -16.36
N ASN A 138 1.98 -12.36 -17.08
CA ASN A 138 1.23 -12.06 -18.30
C ASN A 138 1.47 -13.10 -19.38
N LYS A 139 2.70 -13.58 -19.54
CA LYS A 139 3.03 -14.65 -20.50
C LYS A 139 2.32 -15.95 -20.14
N ASP A 140 2.29 -16.31 -18.86
CA ASP A 140 1.63 -17.52 -18.41
C ASP A 140 0.12 -17.45 -18.62
N GLU A 141 -0.50 -16.29 -18.37
CA GLU A 141 -1.92 -16.07 -18.64
C GLU A 141 -2.24 -16.17 -20.12
N SER A 142 -1.38 -15.62 -20.99
CA SER A 142 -1.56 -15.72 -22.42
C SER A 142 -1.54 -17.17 -22.88
N LYS A 143 -0.67 -18.00 -22.33
CA LYS A 143 -0.62 -19.42 -22.60
C LYS A 143 -1.89 -20.15 -22.19
N ARG A 144 -2.47 -19.77 -21.05
CA ARG A 144 -3.73 -20.37 -20.57
C ARG A 144 -4.91 -20.07 -21.50
N ILE A 145 -4.93 -18.85 -22.07
CA ILE A 145 -6.03 -18.43 -22.93
C ILE A 145 -5.96 -19.11 -24.30
N TYR A 146 -4.76 -19.34 -24.83
CA TYR A 146 -4.57 -19.83 -26.19
C TYR A 146 -4.20 -21.32 -26.29
N ASN A 147 -4.07 -21.99 -25.18
CA ASN A 147 -3.86 -23.42 -25.10
C ASN A 147 -5.12 -24.15 -24.63
#